data_bfe241ee1a1980e59a7c9e33263ffcf9
#
_entry.id   bfe241ee1a1980e59a7c9e33263ffcf9
#
_cell.length_a   1.000
_cell.length_b   1.000
_cell.length_c   1.000
_cell.angle_alpha   90.00
_cell.angle_beta   90.00
_cell.angle_gamma   90.00
#
_symmetry.space_group_name_H-M   'P 1'
#
loop_
_entity.id
_entity.type
_entity.pdbx_description
1 polymer ?
#
loop_
_entity_poly.entity_id
_entity_poly.type
_entity_poly.pdbx_seq_one_letter_code
_entity_poly.pdbx_strand_id
1 'polypeptide(L)'
;MPYLQLDTPYACSASDKRRLAKRLGDIYAQQMEVDINRVTVAIRVLDEGGVWRCGESEPRLAGLLMCDIRRGRSAEQRAELASLLLKACRDILGFRDDNLNLEFTQHAGDEMYHPLLGGLSDDWRPGEAAPSSG
;
A
#
# COMPACT_ATOMS: atom_id res chain seq x y z
N MET A 1 7.67 9.06 2.41
CA MET A 1 7.15 8.79 1.06
C MET A 1 6.51 7.42 1.04
N PRO A 2 5.19 7.34 0.91
CA PRO A 2 4.53 6.03 0.93
C PRO A 2 4.81 5.23 -0.33
N TYR A 3 4.95 3.95 -0.14
CA TYR A 3 5.12 2.99 -1.22
C TYR A 3 4.07 1.90 -1.08
N LEU A 4 3.21 1.78 -2.08
CA LEU A 4 2.13 0.81 -2.10
C LEU A 4 2.45 -0.22 -3.17
N GLN A 5 2.60 -1.48 -2.76
CA GLN A 5 3.01 -2.54 -3.68
C GLN A 5 1.98 -3.66 -3.67
N LEU A 6 1.37 -3.89 -4.81
CA LEU A 6 0.49 -5.03 -5.00
C LEU A 6 1.24 -6.15 -5.68
N ASP A 7 1.28 -7.32 -5.03
CA ASP A 7 1.75 -8.55 -5.64
C ASP A 7 0.54 -9.40 -6.00
N THR A 8 0.42 -9.78 -7.27
CA THR A 8 -0.73 -10.54 -7.75
C THR A 8 -0.27 -11.66 -8.69
N PRO A 9 -0.89 -12.86 -8.59
CA PRO A 9 -0.63 -13.93 -9.56
C PRO A 9 -1.47 -13.80 -10.83
N TYR A 10 -2.36 -12.79 -10.89
CA TYR A 10 -3.30 -12.65 -12.00
C TYR A 10 -2.83 -11.61 -13.00
N ALA A 11 -2.95 -11.94 -14.28
CA ALA A 11 -2.63 -11.01 -15.35
C ALA A 11 -3.60 -9.83 -15.32
N CYS A 12 -3.10 -8.63 -15.64
CA CYS A 12 -3.94 -7.45 -15.79
C CYS A 12 -3.37 -6.57 -16.89
N SER A 13 -4.26 -5.85 -17.56
CA SER A 13 -3.86 -4.98 -18.68
C SER A 13 -3.08 -3.77 -18.20
N ALA A 14 -2.34 -3.14 -19.10
CA ALA A 14 -1.66 -1.87 -18.80
C ALA A 14 -2.67 -0.80 -18.39
N SER A 15 -3.85 -0.80 -19.00
CA SER A 15 -4.92 0.14 -18.65
C SER A 15 -5.40 -0.07 -17.22
N ASP A 16 -5.63 -1.32 -16.82
CA ASP A 16 -6.06 -1.63 -15.45
C ASP A 16 -4.98 -1.29 -14.43
N LYS A 17 -3.73 -1.54 -14.74
CA LYS A 17 -2.63 -1.15 -13.85
C LYS A 17 -2.60 0.35 -13.64
N ARG A 18 -2.76 1.13 -14.71
CA ARG A 18 -2.78 2.59 -14.62
C ARG A 18 -3.97 3.08 -13.78
N ARG A 19 -5.15 2.52 -14.03
CA ARG A 19 -6.36 2.89 -13.28
C ARG A 19 -6.19 2.58 -11.80
N LEU A 20 -5.66 1.41 -11.49
CA LEU A 20 -5.46 1.02 -10.11
C LEU A 20 -4.42 1.90 -9.43
N ALA A 21 -3.28 2.14 -10.10
CA ALA A 21 -2.23 2.99 -9.54
C ALA A 21 -2.78 4.39 -9.21
N LYS A 22 -3.55 4.99 -10.14
CA LYS A 22 -4.15 6.29 -9.89
C LYS A 22 -5.12 6.24 -8.71
N ARG A 23 -5.96 5.22 -8.65
CA ARG A 23 -6.96 5.09 -7.60
C ARG A 23 -6.31 4.90 -6.22
N LEU A 24 -5.31 4.04 -6.13
CA LEU A 24 -4.61 3.81 -4.87
C LEU A 24 -3.87 5.07 -4.41
N GLY A 25 -3.21 5.76 -5.32
CA GLY A 25 -2.51 7.01 -5.00
C GLY A 25 -3.46 8.09 -4.51
N ASP A 26 -4.58 8.28 -5.20
CA ASP A 26 -5.59 9.28 -4.82
C ASP A 26 -6.19 8.97 -3.45
N ILE A 27 -6.52 7.71 -3.19
CA ILE A 27 -7.04 7.29 -1.88
C ILE A 27 -6.03 7.59 -0.78
N TYR A 28 -4.78 7.20 -0.99
CA TYR A 28 -3.75 7.41 0.02
C TYR A 28 -3.56 8.90 0.31
N ALA A 29 -3.39 9.70 -0.73
CA ALA A 29 -3.15 11.13 -0.58
C ALA A 29 -4.30 11.81 0.15
N GLN A 30 -5.53 11.46 -0.16
CA GLN A 30 -6.70 12.05 0.47
C GLN A 30 -6.86 11.59 1.92
N GLN A 31 -6.75 10.30 2.18
CA GLN A 31 -6.95 9.76 3.53
C GLN A 31 -5.85 10.17 4.50
N MET A 32 -4.62 10.24 4.03
CA MET A 32 -3.48 10.56 4.88
C MET A 32 -3.05 12.02 4.81
N GLU A 33 -3.73 12.83 3.98
CA GLU A 33 -3.47 14.26 3.80
C GLU A 33 -2.01 14.53 3.46
N VAL A 34 -1.51 13.82 2.44
CA VAL A 34 -0.14 13.99 1.96
C VAL A 34 -0.14 14.45 0.51
N ASP A 35 1.00 14.98 0.08
CA ASP A 35 1.21 15.39 -1.30
C ASP A 35 1.19 14.16 -2.19
N ILE A 36 0.30 14.15 -3.19
CA ILE A 36 0.17 13.04 -4.13
C ILE A 36 1.49 12.75 -4.86
N ASN A 37 2.33 13.75 -5.03
CA ASN A 37 3.62 13.58 -5.72
C ASN A 37 4.61 12.73 -4.92
N ARG A 38 4.33 12.45 -3.65
CA ARG A 38 5.16 11.59 -2.81
C ARG A 38 4.74 10.13 -2.86
N VAL A 39 3.59 9.82 -3.44
CA VAL A 39 3.04 8.45 -3.44
C VAL A 39 3.57 7.66 -4.62
N THR A 40 4.12 6.49 -4.35
CA THR A 40 4.56 5.56 -5.38
C THR A 40 3.73 4.28 -5.28
N VAL A 41 3.24 3.80 -6.41
CA VAL A 41 2.47 2.56 -6.49
C VAL A 41 3.18 1.61 -7.44
N ALA A 42 3.39 0.38 -7.00
CA ALA A 42 3.93 -0.69 -7.83
C ALA A 42 2.89 -1.81 -7.94
N ILE A 43 2.71 -2.34 -9.14
CA ILE A 43 1.83 -3.48 -9.38
C ILE A 43 2.68 -4.54 -10.03
N ARG A 44 2.95 -5.62 -9.28
CA ARG A 44 3.83 -6.70 -9.72
C ARG A 44 2.99 -7.93 -10.03
N VAL A 45 2.94 -8.29 -11.30
CA VAL A 45 2.29 -9.52 -11.74
C VAL A 45 3.35 -10.61 -11.71
N LEU A 46 3.21 -11.56 -10.79
CA LEU A 46 4.20 -12.61 -10.54
C LEU A 46 3.81 -13.93 -11.21
N ASP A 47 3.17 -13.88 -12.34
CA ASP A 47 2.72 -15.02 -13.11
C ASP A 47 1.80 -15.97 -12.31
N GLU A 48 1.13 -16.86 -13.02
CA GLU A 48 0.33 -17.89 -12.39
C GLU A 48 1.23 -18.77 -11.52
N GLY A 49 0.86 -18.92 -10.25
CA GLY A 49 1.66 -19.68 -9.31
C GLY A 49 2.77 -18.89 -8.64
N GLY A 50 2.75 -17.54 -8.72
CA GLY A 50 3.78 -16.73 -8.11
C GLY A 50 3.49 -16.23 -6.70
N VAL A 51 2.23 -16.19 -6.28
CA VAL A 51 1.82 -15.68 -4.95
C VAL A 51 0.79 -16.63 -4.35
N TRP A 52 1.07 -17.14 -3.16
CA TRP A 52 0.26 -18.19 -2.54
C TRP A 52 -0.10 -17.82 -1.11
N ARG A 53 -1.35 -18.08 -0.74
CA ARG A 53 -1.79 -18.07 0.65
C ARG A 53 -1.72 -19.48 1.20
N CYS A 54 -0.93 -19.66 2.25
CA CYS A 54 -0.81 -20.95 2.91
C CYS A 54 -2.01 -21.19 3.84
N GLY A 55 -2.30 -22.44 4.09
CA GLY A 55 -3.37 -22.87 4.97
C GLY A 55 -3.09 -24.28 5.46
N GLU A 56 -4.04 -24.86 6.19
CA GLU A 56 -3.88 -26.22 6.73
C GLU A 56 -3.89 -27.28 5.64
N SER A 57 -4.57 -27.03 4.54
CA SER A 57 -4.59 -27.94 3.40
C SER A 57 -3.70 -27.42 2.29
N GLU A 58 -4.19 -27.35 1.07
CA GLU A 58 -3.41 -26.88 -0.06
C GLU A 58 -3.26 -25.37 -0.07
N PRO A 59 -2.09 -24.83 -0.46
CA PRO A 59 -1.95 -23.42 -0.72
C PRO A 59 -2.88 -22.98 -1.86
N ARG A 60 -3.35 -21.75 -1.80
CA ARG A 60 -4.20 -21.19 -2.87
C ARG A 60 -3.63 -19.88 -3.39
N LEU A 61 -3.92 -19.56 -4.64
CA LEU A 61 -3.48 -18.29 -5.22
C LEU A 61 -4.11 -17.13 -4.48
N ALA A 62 -3.31 -16.10 -4.19
CA ALA A 62 -3.75 -14.93 -3.46
C ALA A 62 -2.90 -13.73 -3.82
N GLY A 63 -3.37 -12.53 -3.46
CA GLY A 63 -2.60 -11.32 -3.59
C GLY A 63 -2.22 -10.75 -2.23
N LEU A 64 -1.27 -9.84 -2.24
CA LEU A 64 -0.87 -9.08 -1.06
C LEU A 64 -0.62 -7.64 -1.45
N LEU A 65 -1.25 -6.72 -0.75
CA LEU A 65 -0.96 -5.30 -0.87
C LEU A 65 -0.11 -4.87 0.33
N MET A 66 1.12 -4.51 0.07
CA MET A 66 2.07 -4.04 1.08
C MET A 66 2.08 -2.52 1.05
N CYS A 67 1.84 -1.90 2.20
CA CYS A 67 1.85 -0.44 2.33
C CYS A 67 2.98 -0.04 3.28
N ASP A 68 4.00 0.58 2.70
CA ASP A 68 5.16 1.07 3.43
C ASP A 68 4.94 2.55 3.66
N ILE A 69 4.65 2.94 4.92
CA ILE A 69 4.16 4.28 5.22
C ILE A 69 4.92 4.91 6.38
N ARG A 70 4.77 6.22 6.52
CA ARG A 70 5.30 6.94 7.66
C ARG A 70 4.48 6.66 8.91
N ARG A 71 5.15 6.52 10.05
CA ARG A 71 4.51 6.40 11.35
C ARG A 71 3.70 7.64 11.68
N GLY A 72 2.72 7.46 12.57
CA GLY A 72 1.99 8.57 13.16
C GLY A 72 0.49 8.50 12.99
N ARG A 73 0.00 7.60 12.15
CA ARG A 73 -1.45 7.42 11.98
C ARG A 73 -1.96 6.41 13.00
N SER A 74 -3.17 6.63 13.48
CA SER A 74 -3.79 5.71 14.43
C SER A 74 -4.18 4.39 13.76
N ALA A 75 -4.47 3.38 14.57
CA ALA A 75 -4.96 2.12 14.05
C ALA A 75 -6.27 2.29 13.28
N GLU A 76 -7.14 3.19 13.73
CA GLU A 76 -8.41 3.47 13.06
C GLU A 76 -8.18 4.09 11.68
N GLN A 77 -7.26 5.04 11.57
CA GLN A 77 -6.94 5.66 10.29
C GLN A 77 -6.35 4.63 9.32
N ARG A 78 -5.46 3.77 9.80
CA ARG A 78 -4.90 2.71 8.96
C ARG A 78 -5.96 1.71 8.52
N ALA A 79 -6.88 1.35 9.42
CA ALA A 79 -7.96 0.41 9.08
C ALA A 79 -8.89 0.97 8.01
N GLU A 80 -9.25 2.25 8.11
CA GLU A 80 -10.07 2.91 7.09
C GLU A 80 -9.35 2.97 5.76
N LEU A 81 -8.07 3.34 5.77
CA LEU A 81 -7.26 3.33 4.55
C LEU A 81 -7.21 1.94 3.93
N ALA A 82 -6.94 0.92 4.74
CA ALA A 82 -6.88 -0.46 4.26
C ALA A 82 -8.18 -0.88 3.57
N SER A 83 -9.32 -0.55 4.19
CA SER A 83 -10.63 -0.87 3.63
C SER A 83 -10.82 -0.24 2.24
N LEU A 84 -10.44 1.03 2.08
CA LEU A 84 -10.58 1.72 0.81
C LEU A 84 -9.63 1.19 -0.26
N LEU A 85 -8.38 0.89 0.13
CA LEU A 85 -7.40 0.35 -0.82
C LEU A 85 -7.81 -1.05 -1.28
N LEU A 86 -8.25 -1.90 -0.37
CA LEU A 86 -8.71 -3.25 -0.72
C LEU A 86 -9.94 -3.19 -1.64
N LYS A 87 -10.86 -2.28 -1.37
CA LYS A 87 -12.03 -2.10 -2.23
C LYS A 87 -11.62 -1.72 -3.65
N ALA A 88 -10.65 -0.82 -3.80
CA ALA A 88 -10.16 -0.43 -5.11
C ALA A 88 -9.58 -1.63 -5.88
N CYS A 89 -8.82 -2.47 -5.21
CA CYS A 89 -8.28 -3.68 -5.83
C CYS A 89 -9.39 -4.64 -6.26
N ARG A 90 -10.40 -4.82 -5.44
CA ARG A 90 -11.54 -5.66 -5.80
C ARG A 90 -12.30 -5.11 -6.99
N ASP A 91 -12.58 -3.80 -6.97
CA ASP A 91 -13.39 -3.17 -8.01
C ASP A 91 -12.68 -3.18 -9.37
N ILE A 92 -11.38 -2.98 -9.39
CA ILE A 92 -10.63 -2.84 -10.65
C ILE A 92 -10.09 -4.18 -11.14
N LEU A 93 -9.54 -5.00 -10.25
CA LEU A 93 -8.91 -6.27 -10.64
C LEU A 93 -9.74 -7.51 -10.31
N GLY A 94 -10.86 -7.36 -9.62
CA GLY A 94 -11.75 -8.48 -9.36
C GLY A 94 -11.29 -9.44 -8.26
N PHE A 95 -10.43 -9.01 -7.35
CA PHE A 95 -10.06 -9.86 -6.22
C PHE A 95 -11.28 -10.20 -5.39
N ARG A 96 -11.30 -11.42 -4.86
CA ARG A 96 -12.30 -11.86 -3.90
C ARG A 96 -11.88 -11.42 -2.49
N ASP A 97 -12.84 -11.29 -1.59
CA ASP A 97 -12.58 -10.84 -0.22
C ASP A 97 -11.62 -11.74 0.53
N ASP A 98 -11.58 -13.02 0.19
CA ASP A 98 -10.80 -14.00 0.92
C ASP A 98 -9.42 -14.28 0.31
N ASN A 99 -9.03 -13.57 -0.75
CA ASN A 99 -7.75 -13.82 -1.40
C ASN A 99 -6.89 -12.59 -1.61
N LEU A 100 -7.14 -11.52 -0.88
CA LEU A 100 -6.29 -10.34 -0.88
C LEU A 100 -6.12 -9.83 0.55
N ASN A 101 -4.88 -9.81 1.02
CA ASN A 101 -4.53 -9.23 2.31
C ASN A 101 -3.80 -7.92 2.11
N LEU A 102 -3.76 -7.11 3.17
CA LEU A 102 -3.01 -5.87 3.20
C LEU A 102 -2.18 -5.83 4.48
N GLU A 103 -0.94 -5.39 4.37
CA GLU A 103 -0.06 -5.20 5.51
C GLU A 103 0.56 -3.81 5.47
N PHE A 104 0.88 -3.28 6.64
CA PHE A 104 1.62 -2.03 6.76
C PHE A 104 3.01 -2.29 7.32
N THR A 105 4.00 -1.59 6.77
CA THR A 105 5.26 -1.33 7.44
C THR A 105 5.33 0.16 7.72
N GLN A 106 5.98 0.57 8.80
CA GLN A 106 5.98 1.96 9.21
C GLN A 106 7.40 2.45 9.45
N HIS A 107 7.68 3.69 8.99
CA HIS A 107 8.97 4.35 9.13
C HIS A 107 8.84 5.69 9.80
N ALA A 108 9.90 6.12 10.48
CA ALA A 108 10.04 7.50 10.93
C ALA A 108 10.28 8.42 9.74
N GLY A 109 9.99 9.71 9.93
CA GLY A 109 10.15 10.67 8.83
C GLY A 109 11.57 10.81 8.33
N ASP A 110 12.57 10.54 9.17
CA ASP A 110 13.98 10.64 8.79
C ASP A 110 14.51 9.42 8.03
N GLU A 111 13.65 8.46 7.74
CA GLU A 111 14.02 7.27 6.97
C GLU A 111 13.54 7.33 5.53
N MET A 112 12.99 8.46 5.10
CA MET A 112 12.39 8.63 3.78
C MET A 112 12.98 9.86 3.11
N TYR A 113 13.47 9.72 1.87
CA TYR A 113 14.14 10.79 1.14
C TYR A 113 13.55 11.00 -0.24
N HIS A 114 13.38 12.26 -0.61
CA HIS A 114 12.92 12.65 -1.94
C HIS A 114 13.88 13.71 -2.50
N PRO A 115 14.48 13.49 -3.67
CA PRO A 115 15.53 14.36 -4.18
C PRO A 115 15.09 15.79 -4.50
N LEU A 116 13.82 15.99 -4.81
CA LEU A 116 13.30 17.32 -5.18
C LEU A 116 12.48 17.97 -4.05
N LEU A 117 11.82 17.17 -3.21
CA LEU A 117 10.91 17.68 -2.18
C LEU A 117 11.59 17.76 -0.81
N GLY A 118 12.87 17.48 -0.75
CA GLY A 118 13.62 17.48 0.49
C GLY A 118 14.01 16.08 0.92
N GLY A 119 15.05 15.98 1.71
CA GLY A 119 15.59 14.70 2.16
C GLY A 119 14.77 14.03 3.25
N LEU A 120 13.93 14.78 3.95
CA LEU A 120 13.13 14.28 5.06
C LEU A 120 11.66 14.61 4.82
N SER A 121 10.78 13.96 5.56
CA SER A 121 9.37 14.33 5.54
C SER A 121 9.19 15.75 6.11
N ASP A 122 8.27 16.52 5.53
CA ASP A 122 8.09 17.93 5.88
C ASP A 122 7.78 18.15 7.36
N ASP A 123 7.06 17.22 7.95
CA ASP A 123 6.61 17.32 9.33
C ASP A 123 7.46 16.50 10.32
N TRP A 124 8.62 16.02 9.87
CA TRP A 124 9.49 15.27 10.76
C TRP A 124 10.07 16.18 11.86
N ARG A 125 10.21 15.62 13.05
CA ARG A 125 10.82 16.30 14.19
C ARG A 125 11.84 15.42 14.86
N PRO A 126 12.95 15.97 15.39
CA PRO A 126 13.89 15.19 16.18
C PRO A 126 13.18 14.48 17.33
N GLY A 127 13.54 13.24 17.58
CA GLY A 127 12.92 12.46 18.64
C GLY A 127 11.66 11.70 18.23
N GLU A 128 11.29 11.73 16.96
CA GLU A 128 10.08 11.07 16.44
C GLU A 128 10.23 9.55 16.36
N ALA A 129 11.21 8.95 16.99
CA ALA A 129 11.48 7.52 16.83
C ALA A 129 10.45 6.61 17.51
N ALA A 130 9.62 7.14 18.39
CA ALA A 130 8.63 6.34 19.10
C ALA A 130 7.60 5.76 18.11
N PRO A 131 7.19 4.47 18.26
CA PRO A 131 6.16 3.91 17.42
C PRO A 131 4.84 4.65 17.65
N SER A 132 4.00 4.67 16.60
CA SER A 132 2.68 5.26 16.74
C SER A 132 1.83 4.43 17.70
N SER A 133 0.93 5.09 18.38
CA SER A 133 -0.03 4.46 19.30
C SER A 133 -1.19 3.96 18.50
N GLY A 134 -1.22 3.32 17.68
CA GLY A 134 -2.43 2.95 16.96
C GLY A 134 -2.46 1.52 16.51
#